data_cbbfed733ff090792f7e031fcfe4eb1a
#
_entry.id   cbbfed733ff090792f7e031fcfe4eb1a
#
_cell.length_a   1.000
_cell.length_b   1.000
_cell.length_c   1.000
_cell.angle_alpha   90.00
_cell.angle_beta   90.00
_cell.angle_gamma   90.00
#
_symmetry.space_group_name_H-M   'P 1'
#
loop_
_entity.id
_entity.type
_entity.pdbx_description
1 polymer ?
#
loop_
_entity_poly.entity_id
_entity_poly.type
_entity_poly.pdbx_seq_one_letter_code
_entity_poly.pdbx_strand_id
1 'polypeptide(L)'
;MGRSFESVRQGVKQVADRWARSARALKKEDQHYGTRLAELAKKHSSEAFMACDDPLEAAVFSALVEMLKRQDQIESRLREDVDR
;
A
#
# COMPACT_ATOMS: atom_id res chain seq x y z
N MET A 1 11.96 13.62 -19.17
CA MET A 1 10.71 13.00 -19.62
C MET A 1 10.16 12.06 -18.58
N GLY A 2 8.89 12.16 -18.30
CA GLY A 2 8.24 11.31 -17.34
C GLY A 2 8.07 9.88 -17.88
N ARG A 3 7.89 8.94 -17.00
CA ARG A 3 7.60 7.55 -17.39
C ARG A 3 6.17 7.45 -17.90
N SER A 4 5.93 6.50 -18.79
CA SER A 4 4.58 6.23 -19.25
C SER A 4 3.75 5.68 -18.08
N PHE A 5 2.44 5.84 -18.16
CA PHE A 5 1.49 5.32 -17.18
C PHE A 5 1.71 3.83 -16.91
N GLU A 6 1.88 3.06 -17.99
CA GLU A 6 2.09 1.62 -17.88
C GLU A 6 3.39 1.24 -17.23
N SER A 7 4.46 1.98 -17.53
CA SER A 7 5.79 1.71 -16.95
C SER A 7 5.80 1.93 -15.43
N VAL A 8 5.12 2.96 -14.95
CA VAL A 8 5.00 3.22 -13.51
C VAL A 8 4.16 2.12 -12.85
N ARG A 9 3.09 1.71 -13.49
CA ARG A 9 2.21 0.64 -13.02
C ARG A 9 2.97 -0.68 -12.84
N GLN A 10 3.79 -1.04 -13.83
CA GLN A 10 4.63 -2.23 -13.75
C GLN A 10 5.70 -2.09 -12.69
N GLY A 11 6.24 -0.89 -12.54
CA GLY A 11 7.21 -0.59 -11.49
C GLY A 11 6.64 -0.80 -10.09
N VAL A 12 5.40 -0.37 -9.87
CA VAL A 12 4.70 -0.59 -8.60
C VAL A 12 4.53 -2.08 -8.32
N LYS A 13 4.18 -2.84 -9.36
CA LYS A 13 4.06 -4.29 -9.23
C LYS A 13 5.39 -4.93 -8.82
N GLN A 14 6.49 -4.48 -9.40
CA GLN A 14 7.82 -4.97 -9.05
C GLN A 14 8.19 -4.61 -7.61
N VAL A 15 7.86 -3.40 -7.16
CA VAL A 15 8.07 -3.00 -5.77
C VAL A 15 7.28 -3.90 -4.83
N ALA A 16 6.00 -4.13 -5.14
CA ALA A 16 5.14 -5.00 -4.32
C ALA A 16 5.68 -6.43 -4.26
N ASP A 17 6.23 -6.93 -5.36
CA ASP A 17 6.83 -8.27 -5.39
C ASP A 17 8.08 -8.33 -4.51
N ARG A 18 8.90 -7.28 -4.52
CA ARG A 18 10.06 -7.20 -3.62
C ARG A 18 9.62 -7.17 -2.17
N TRP A 19 8.58 -6.41 -1.86
CA TRP A 19 8.04 -6.34 -0.50
C TRP A 19 7.51 -7.70 -0.04
N ALA A 20 6.84 -8.42 -0.94
CA ALA A 20 6.36 -9.76 -0.63
C ALA A 20 7.51 -10.72 -0.31
N ARG A 21 8.60 -10.60 -1.05
CA ARG A 21 9.81 -11.40 -0.78
C ARG A 21 10.45 -10.99 0.54
N SER A 22 10.53 -9.70 0.81
CA SER A 22 11.07 -9.19 2.07
C SER A 22 10.25 -9.63 3.28
N ALA A 23 8.94 -9.77 3.09
CA ALA A 23 8.06 -10.23 4.16
C ALA A 23 8.47 -11.61 4.68
N ARG A 24 9.01 -12.46 3.81
CA ARG A 24 9.44 -13.81 4.21
C ARG A 24 10.68 -13.79 5.11
N ALA A 25 11.42 -12.69 5.10
CA ALA A 25 12.59 -12.52 5.98
C ALA A 25 12.21 -11.99 7.37
N LEU A 26 10.96 -11.59 7.56
CA LEU A 26 10.48 -11.14 8.85
C LEU A 26 10.27 -12.32 9.79
N LYS A 27 10.16 -12.04 11.09
CA LYS A 27 9.74 -13.04 12.06
C LYS A 27 8.40 -13.62 11.64
N LYS A 28 8.18 -14.87 11.96
CA LYS A 28 6.99 -15.61 11.52
C LYS A 28 5.69 -14.88 11.83
N GLU A 29 5.58 -14.31 13.03
CA GLU A 29 4.39 -13.57 13.45
C GLU A 29 4.18 -12.27 12.68
N ASP A 30 5.22 -11.76 12.00
CA ASP A 30 5.15 -10.51 11.26
C ASP A 30 4.97 -10.69 9.76
N GLN A 31 5.16 -11.90 9.25
CA GLN A 31 5.19 -12.15 7.80
C GLN A 31 3.88 -11.78 7.12
N HIS A 32 2.75 -12.06 7.74
CA HIS A 32 1.46 -11.75 7.11
C HIS A 32 1.20 -10.25 7.01
N TYR A 33 1.80 -9.46 7.90
CA TYR A 33 1.72 -7.99 7.79
C TYR A 33 2.53 -7.50 6.58
N GLY A 34 3.70 -8.07 6.36
CA GLY A 34 4.52 -7.72 5.20
C GLY A 34 3.84 -8.08 3.89
N THR A 35 3.23 -9.25 3.82
CA THR A 35 2.48 -9.68 2.64
C THR A 35 1.30 -8.76 2.38
N ARG A 36 0.59 -8.40 3.43
CA ARG A 36 -0.55 -7.50 3.34
C ARG A 36 -0.12 -6.11 2.86
N LEU A 37 1.02 -5.62 3.35
CA LEU A 37 1.56 -4.34 2.92
C LEU A 37 1.85 -4.35 1.42
N ALA A 38 2.39 -5.44 0.89
CA ALA A 38 2.64 -5.58 -0.54
C ALA A 38 1.33 -5.49 -1.35
N GLU A 39 0.25 -6.06 -0.84
CA GLU A 39 -1.06 -5.96 -1.49
C GLU A 39 -1.58 -4.52 -1.48
N LEU A 40 -1.42 -3.83 -0.36
CA LEU A 40 -1.84 -2.43 -0.23
C LEU A 40 -1.08 -1.52 -1.18
N ALA A 41 0.18 -1.83 -1.46
CA ALA A 41 0.99 -1.06 -2.40
C ALA A 41 0.39 -1.03 -3.79
N LYS A 42 -0.32 -2.08 -4.19
CA LYS A 42 -0.94 -2.18 -5.52
C LYS A 42 -2.35 -1.61 -5.58
N LYS A 43 -2.96 -1.34 -4.45
CA LYS A 43 -4.40 -0.98 -4.38
C LYS A 43 -4.76 0.25 -5.20
N HIS A 44 -3.91 1.27 -5.16
CA HIS A 44 -4.12 2.52 -5.87
C HIS A 44 -3.13 2.73 -7.00
N SER A 45 -2.66 1.63 -7.58
CA SER A 45 -1.58 1.70 -8.58
C SER A 45 -1.95 2.51 -9.81
N SER A 46 -3.24 2.56 -10.19
CA SER A 46 -3.66 3.34 -11.35
C SER A 46 -3.97 4.79 -11.00
N GLU A 47 -4.12 5.12 -9.73
CA GLU A 47 -4.45 6.49 -9.27
C GLU A 47 -3.21 7.26 -8.85
N ALA A 48 -2.31 6.62 -8.15
CA ALA A 48 -1.10 7.26 -7.61
C ALA A 48 -0.17 7.77 -8.70
N PHE A 49 -0.25 7.22 -9.88
CA PHE A 49 0.60 7.63 -11.01
C PHE A 49 0.40 9.06 -11.45
N MET A 50 -0.79 9.59 -11.20
CA MET A 50 -1.12 10.93 -11.65
C MET A 50 -0.17 11.98 -11.06
N ALA A 51 0.44 11.67 -9.91
CA ALA A 51 1.29 12.61 -9.20
C ALA A 51 2.69 12.08 -8.91
N CYS A 52 2.95 10.80 -9.13
CA CYS A 52 4.22 10.17 -8.76
C CYS A 52 4.92 9.57 -9.97
N ASP A 53 6.13 10.04 -10.25
CA ASP A 53 6.96 9.48 -11.33
C ASP A 53 7.71 8.23 -10.87
N ASP A 54 7.96 8.11 -9.59
CA ASP A 54 8.73 7.02 -9.02
C ASP A 54 7.80 5.90 -8.55
N PRO A 55 7.97 4.67 -9.07
CA PRO A 55 7.13 3.54 -8.63
C PRO A 55 7.19 3.27 -7.12
N LEU A 56 8.33 3.48 -6.49
CA LEU A 56 8.45 3.29 -5.06
C LEU A 56 7.58 4.31 -4.31
N GLU A 57 7.63 5.56 -4.71
CA GLU A 57 6.79 6.60 -4.12
C GLU A 57 5.31 6.26 -4.30
N ALA A 58 4.93 5.83 -5.49
CA ALA A 58 3.55 5.46 -5.79
C ALA A 58 3.09 4.29 -4.91
N ALA A 59 3.95 3.28 -4.73
CA ALA A 59 3.65 2.12 -3.90
C ALA A 59 3.44 2.52 -2.43
N VAL A 60 4.34 3.35 -1.90
CA VAL A 60 4.27 3.83 -0.52
C VAL A 60 3.01 4.68 -0.32
N PHE A 61 2.74 5.59 -1.24
CA PHE A 61 1.55 6.44 -1.18
C PHE A 61 0.27 5.59 -1.16
N SER A 62 0.18 4.61 -2.04
CA SER A 62 -0.96 3.70 -2.10
C SER A 62 -1.18 2.98 -0.77
N ALA A 63 -0.11 2.42 -0.21
CA ALA A 63 -0.19 1.71 1.06
C ALA A 63 -0.63 2.62 2.20
N LEU A 64 -0.08 3.83 2.26
CA LEU A 64 -0.41 4.78 3.32
C LEU A 64 -1.87 5.25 3.24
N VAL A 65 -2.36 5.51 2.04
CA VAL A 65 -3.76 5.90 1.84
C VAL A 65 -4.69 4.80 2.38
N GLU A 66 -4.39 3.58 2.04
CA GLU A 66 -5.23 2.45 2.45
C GLU A 66 -5.17 2.25 3.97
N MET A 67 -4.01 2.45 4.56
CA MET A 67 -3.84 2.35 6.01
C MET A 67 -4.64 3.44 6.73
N LEU A 68 -4.63 4.67 6.21
CA LEU A 68 -5.42 5.75 6.78
C LEU A 68 -6.92 5.49 6.71
N LYS A 69 -7.37 4.92 5.59
CA LYS A 69 -8.78 4.55 5.44
C LYS A 69 -9.20 3.53 6.49
N ARG A 70 -8.38 2.53 6.73
CA ARG A 70 -8.66 1.50 7.73
C ARG A 70 -8.64 2.07 9.14
N GLN A 71 -7.72 2.97 9.40
CA GLN A 71 -7.64 3.64 10.70
C GLN A 71 -8.92 4.45 10.96
N ASP A 72 -9.39 5.20 9.96
CA ASP A 72 -10.64 5.96 10.04
C ASP A 72 -11.84 5.07 10.32
N GLN A 73 -11.90 3.93 9.67
CA GLN A 73 -12.98 2.97 9.87
C GLN A 73 -13.00 2.44 11.30
N ILE A 74 -11.84 2.15 11.85
CA ILE A 74 -11.71 1.66 13.22
C ILE A 74 -12.13 2.76 14.21
N GLU A 75 -11.66 3.97 14.00
CA GLU A 75 -12.00 5.12 14.85
C GLU A 75 -13.50 5.40 14.84
N SER A 76 -14.13 5.29 13.66
CA SER A 76 -15.58 5.46 13.53
C SER A 76 -16.35 4.43 14.33
N ARG A 77 -15.92 3.18 14.29
CA ARG A 77 -16.55 2.11 15.06
C ARG A 77 -16.41 2.33 16.56
N LEU A 78 -15.23 2.76 16.99
CA LEU A 78 -14.99 3.05 18.40
C LEU A 78 -15.87 4.20 18.89
N ARG A 79 -16.05 5.24 18.09
CA ARG A 79 -16.92 6.37 18.42
C ARG A 79 -18.40 5.92 18.53
N GLU A 80 -18.84 5.08 17.61
CA GLU A 80 -20.19 4.53 17.65
C GLU A 80 -20.43 3.73 18.92
N ASP A 81 -19.47 2.93 19.33
CA ASP A 81 -19.58 2.12 20.54
C ASP A 81 -19.63 2.98 21.79
N VAL A 82 -18.90 4.09 21.82
CA VAL A 82 -18.86 5.00 22.96
C VAL A 82 -20.19 5.77 23.08
N ASP A 83 -20.79 6.11 21.95
CA ASP A 83 -22.03 6.91 21.91
C ASP A 83 -23.30 6.10 22.21
N ARG A 84 -23.19 4.81 22.32
CA ARG A 84 -24.34 3.95 22.64
C ARG A 84 -24.67 3.93 24.12
#